data_e36d6a09e99a346981a209f6b9aa45de
#
_entry.id   e36d6a09e99a346981a209f6b9aa45de
#
_cell.length_a   1.000
_cell.length_b   1.000
_cell.length_c   1.000
_cell.angle_alpha   90.00
_cell.angle_beta   90.00
_cell.angle_gamma   90.00
#
_symmetry.space_group_name_H-M   'P 1'
#
loop_
_entity.id
_entity.type
_entity.pdbx_description
1 polymer ?
#
loop_
_entity_poly.entity_id
_entity_poly.type
_entity_poly.pdbx_seq_one_letter_code
_entity_poly.pdbx_strand_id
1 'polypeptide(L)'
;MRINLAHLFDPMMAVHTSNVEPLPHQITAVYESMLPRQPLRYVLADDPGAGKTIMAGLLIRELLMRADARRILIVAPGSLVEQWQDEMFEKFGLSFTLFSREQVEASRSGNPFEDIDLMVARVDQLSRNEDLQDKLRLSRWDLIVVDEAHKLSASYFGNKVNKTKRFQLGELLGSITRHFLLMTATPHNGKEEDFQLFMSLLDSDRFFGKFRDGAHKVDVTDLMRRTVKEEMLRFDGTKLFPDRRAITANYTLSAAEASLYAAVTDYVKEEMNRADKLDGQRKGTVGFALTALQRRLASSPEEIGRAHV
;
A
#
# COMPACT_ATOMS: atom_id res chain seq x y z
N MET A 1 7.43 26.71 24.54
CA MET A 1 6.17 26.59 25.26
C MET A 1 4.96 27.28 24.60
N ARG A 2 5.12 28.30 23.74
CA ARG A 2 4.01 29.00 23.06
C ARG A 2 3.39 28.23 21.86
N ILE A 3 4.14 27.33 21.22
CA ILE A 3 3.71 26.60 20.01
C ILE A 3 2.73 25.48 20.34
N ASN A 4 2.86 24.84 21.50
CA ASN A 4 2.00 23.69 21.89
C ASN A 4 0.54 24.07 22.20
N LEU A 5 0.20 25.35 22.29
CA LEU A 5 -1.16 25.80 22.54
C LEU A 5 -1.87 26.34 21.28
N ALA A 6 -1.14 26.50 20.17
CA ALA A 6 -1.69 27.09 18.95
C ALA A 6 -2.85 26.23 18.38
N HIS A 7 -2.80 24.89 18.51
CA HIS A 7 -3.87 23.98 18.08
C HIS A 7 -5.18 24.16 18.87
N LEU A 8 -5.17 24.77 20.04
CA LEU A 8 -6.38 25.11 20.77
C LEU A 8 -7.14 26.27 20.13
N PHE A 9 -6.43 27.12 19.36
CA PHE A 9 -7.00 28.27 18.67
C PHE A 9 -7.25 27.99 17.19
N ASP A 10 -6.48 27.09 16.57
CA ASP A 10 -6.63 26.63 15.20
C ASP A 10 -6.55 25.10 15.15
N PRO A 11 -7.69 24.40 15.09
CA PRO A 11 -7.72 22.95 15.06
C PRO A 11 -7.20 22.36 13.72
N MET A 12 -7.00 23.18 12.67
CA MET A 12 -6.60 22.78 11.32
C MET A 12 -5.32 23.47 10.86
N MET A 13 -4.33 23.62 11.75
CA MET A 13 -3.06 24.32 11.45
C MET A 13 -2.36 23.82 10.19
N ALA A 14 -2.35 22.51 9.95
CA ALA A 14 -1.72 21.95 8.78
C ALA A 14 -2.38 22.39 7.47
N VAL A 15 -3.70 22.57 7.44
CA VAL A 15 -4.43 23.08 6.27
C VAL A 15 -3.99 24.51 5.95
N HIS A 16 -3.90 25.37 6.96
CA HIS A 16 -3.59 26.78 6.77
C HIS A 16 -2.11 27.06 6.50
N THR A 17 -1.23 26.12 6.85
CA THR A 17 0.23 26.30 6.72
C THR A 17 0.87 25.47 5.62
N SER A 18 0.10 24.64 4.93
CA SER A 18 0.56 23.81 3.82
C SER A 18 0.22 24.45 2.46
N ASN A 19 1.00 24.11 1.44
CA ASN A 19 0.75 24.57 0.07
C ASN A 19 -0.18 23.59 -0.67
N VAL A 20 -1.37 23.35 -0.10
CA VAL A 20 -2.42 22.49 -0.64
C VAL A 20 -3.79 23.09 -0.39
N GLU A 21 -4.71 22.81 -1.30
CA GLU A 21 -6.14 23.06 -1.12
C GLU A 21 -6.85 21.72 -0.92
N PRO A 22 -6.97 21.24 0.34
CA PRO A 22 -7.51 19.92 0.59
C PRO A 22 -9.02 19.90 0.33
N LEU A 23 -9.49 18.77 -0.18
CA LEU A 23 -10.90 18.52 -0.46
C LEU A 23 -11.65 18.07 0.81
N PRO A 24 -12.99 18.21 0.87
CA PRO A 24 -13.78 17.87 2.06
C PRO A 24 -13.50 16.48 2.62
N HIS A 25 -13.44 15.45 1.75
CA HIS A 25 -13.17 14.08 2.17
C HIS A 25 -11.77 13.89 2.76
N GLN A 26 -10.79 14.72 2.33
CA GLN A 26 -9.42 14.70 2.86
C GLN A 26 -9.37 15.32 4.26
N ILE A 27 -10.07 16.43 4.46
CA ILE A 27 -10.20 17.06 5.77
C ILE A 27 -10.88 16.11 6.75
N THR A 28 -12.03 15.53 6.38
CA THR A 28 -12.75 14.56 7.22
C THR A 28 -11.89 13.33 7.56
N ALA A 29 -11.09 12.83 6.58
CA ALA A 29 -10.18 11.72 6.83
C ALA A 29 -9.15 12.04 7.92
N VAL A 30 -8.56 13.23 7.87
CA VAL A 30 -7.50 13.63 8.83
C VAL A 30 -8.11 13.98 10.18
N TYR A 31 -9.05 14.92 10.22
CA TYR A 31 -9.48 15.57 11.46
C TYR A 31 -10.60 14.82 12.20
N GLU A 32 -11.41 14.03 11.50
CA GLU A 32 -12.50 13.28 12.12
C GLU A 32 -12.16 11.78 12.25
N SER A 33 -11.41 11.23 11.29
CA SER A 33 -11.14 9.79 11.28
C SER A 33 -9.78 9.41 11.87
N MET A 34 -8.68 10.13 11.58
CA MET A 34 -7.33 9.72 11.99
C MET A 34 -6.84 10.44 13.26
N LEU A 35 -6.86 11.77 13.27
CA LEU A 35 -6.26 12.57 14.33
C LEU A 35 -6.85 12.34 15.74
N PRO A 36 -8.17 12.08 15.91
CA PRO A 36 -8.74 11.79 17.23
C PRO A 36 -8.31 10.45 17.84
N ARG A 37 -7.73 9.56 17.03
CA ARG A 37 -7.32 8.23 17.50
C ARG A 37 -5.92 8.26 18.08
N GLN A 38 -5.81 7.92 19.37
CA GLN A 38 -4.55 7.94 20.10
C GLN A 38 -4.36 6.65 20.92
N PRO A 39 -3.40 5.79 20.57
CA PRO A 39 -2.51 5.84 19.40
C PRO A 39 -3.26 5.55 18.08
N LEU A 40 -2.81 6.16 16.99
CA LEU A 40 -3.36 5.87 15.67
C LEU A 40 -2.89 4.49 15.20
N ARG A 41 -3.83 3.58 14.98
CA ARG A 41 -3.66 2.29 14.30
C ARG A 41 -4.73 2.21 13.23
N TYR A 42 -4.37 2.46 11.95
CA TYR A 42 -5.41 2.77 10.98
C TYR A 42 -5.08 2.34 9.54
N VAL A 43 -6.10 1.92 8.80
CA VAL A 43 -6.04 1.69 7.35
C VAL A 43 -6.79 2.81 6.63
N LEU A 44 -6.08 3.55 5.78
CA LEU A 44 -6.67 4.49 4.84
C LEU A 44 -6.85 3.78 3.48
N ALA A 45 -8.07 3.33 3.20
CA ALA A 45 -8.39 2.46 2.06
C ALA A 45 -9.18 3.17 0.96
N ASP A 46 -9.07 4.49 0.86
CA ASP A 46 -9.76 5.30 -0.16
C ASP A 46 -9.27 4.93 -1.58
N ASP A 47 -10.14 5.09 -2.56
CA ASP A 47 -9.89 4.78 -3.97
C ASP A 47 -8.62 5.47 -4.52
N PRO A 48 -7.98 4.93 -5.60
CA PRO A 48 -6.86 5.59 -6.26
C PRO A 48 -7.25 6.99 -6.74
N GLY A 49 -6.39 7.98 -6.49
CA GLY A 49 -6.66 9.37 -6.85
C GLY A 49 -7.50 10.16 -5.83
N ALA A 50 -7.88 9.58 -4.70
CA ALA A 50 -8.49 10.28 -3.58
C ALA A 50 -7.55 11.28 -2.88
N GLY A 51 -6.25 11.23 -3.19
CA GLY A 51 -5.23 12.07 -2.55
C GLY A 51 -4.78 11.53 -1.18
N LYS A 52 -4.60 10.21 -1.05
CA LYS A 52 -4.10 9.59 0.19
C LYS A 52 -2.78 10.20 0.67
N THR A 53 -1.86 10.54 -0.25
CA THR A 53 -0.61 11.24 0.06
C THR A 53 -0.86 12.60 0.70
N ILE A 54 -1.88 13.35 0.21
CA ILE A 54 -2.29 14.63 0.81
C ILE A 54 -2.82 14.42 2.23
N MET A 55 -3.68 13.43 2.44
CA MET A 55 -4.21 13.11 3.76
C MET A 55 -3.09 12.72 4.74
N ALA A 56 -2.16 11.88 4.32
CA ALA A 56 -1.01 11.51 5.14
C ALA A 56 -0.08 12.71 5.41
N GLY A 57 0.17 13.56 4.42
CA GLY A 57 0.98 14.77 4.58
C GLY A 57 0.34 15.78 5.55
N LEU A 58 -0.97 16.00 5.47
CA LEU A 58 -1.71 16.81 6.44
C LEU A 58 -1.62 16.23 7.86
N LEU A 59 -1.82 14.92 8.01
CA LEU A 59 -1.68 14.24 9.30
C LEU A 59 -0.27 14.38 9.87
N ILE A 60 0.77 14.13 9.05
CA ILE A 60 2.17 14.28 9.44
C ILE A 60 2.45 15.71 9.90
N ARG A 61 2.04 16.69 9.10
CA ARG A 61 2.23 18.12 9.42
C ARG A 61 1.54 18.49 10.72
N GLU A 62 0.30 18.02 10.92
CA GLU A 62 -0.47 18.29 12.13
C GLU A 62 0.19 17.69 13.37
N LEU A 63 0.62 16.42 13.32
CA LEU A 63 1.30 15.76 14.43
C LEU A 63 2.64 16.43 14.80
N LEU A 64 3.41 16.88 13.80
CA LEU A 64 4.66 17.64 14.03
C LEU A 64 4.39 18.98 14.69
N MET A 65 3.39 19.74 14.22
CA MET A 65 3.04 21.06 14.76
C MET A 65 2.47 20.96 16.19
N ARG A 66 1.76 19.88 16.52
CA ARG A 66 1.26 19.59 17.87
C ARG A 66 2.34 19.04 18.80
N ALA A 67 3.54 18.80 18.29
CA ALA A 67 4.63 18.09 18.99
C ALA A 67 4.22 16.70 19.52
N ASP A 68 3.23 16.06 18.85
CA ASP A 68 2.79 14.70 19.14
C ASP A 68 3.62 13.64 18.39
N ALA A 69 4.29 14.05 17.33
CA ALA A 69 5.29 13.25 16.63
C ALA A 69 6.53 14.08 16.32
N ARG A 70 7.70 13.44 16.32
CA ARG A 70 8.98 13.99 15.89
C ARG A 70 9.64 13.10 14.86
N ARG A 71 9.62 11.80 15.11
CA ARG A 71 10.30 10.80 14.28
C ARG A 71 9.30 10.06 13.39
N ILE A 72 9.43 10.23 12.07
CA ILE A 72 8.47 9.73 11.10
C ILE A 72 9.19 8.96 10.00
N LEU A 73 8.74 7.72 9.78
CA LEU A 73 9.21 6.87 8.71
C LEU A 73 8.09 6.62 7.69
N ILE A 74 8.34 6.95 6.43
CA ILE A 74 7.48 6.59 5.31
C ILE A 74 8.09 5.38 4.59
N VAL A 75 7.33 4.30 4.45
CA VAL A 75 7.75 3.09 3.74
C VAL A 75 6.90 2.94 2.50
N ALA A 76 7.52 3.06 1.33
CA ALA A 76 6.81 3.08 0.05
C ALA A 76 7.45 2.11 -0.97
N PRO A 77 6.73 1.75 -2.07
CA PRO A 77 7.33 1.09 -3.23
C PRO A 77 8.49 1.92 -3.79
N GLY A 78 9.52 1.23 -4.31
CA GLY A 78 10.74 1.90 -4.80
C GLY A 78 10.49 2.97 -5.87
N SER A 79 9.45 2.83 -6.68
CA SER A 79 9.06 3.80 -7.71
C SER A 79 8.37 5.05 -7.16
N LEU A 80 7.97 5.08 -5.88
CA LEU A 80 7.22 6.18 -5.27
C LEU A 80 8.01 6.95 -4.20
N VAL A 81 9.21 6.50 -3.82
CA VAL A 81 9.95 7.12 -2.70
C VAL A 81 10.40 8.54 -3.02
N GLU A 82 10.82 8.81 -4.25
CA GLU A 82 11.21 10.15 -4.71
C GLU A 82 9.98 11.06 -4.77
N GLN A 83 8.87 10.57 -5.31
CA GLN A 83 7.60 11.31 -5.33
C GLN A 83 7.15 11.66 -3.91
N TRP A 84 7.28 10.74 -2.94
CA TRP A 84 6.97 11.02 -1.54
C TRP A 84 7.84 12.14 -0.98
N GLN A 85 9.14 12.13 -1.25
CA GLN A 85 10.06 13.17 -0.80
C GLN A 85 9.68 14.53 -1.38
N ASP A 86 9.46 14.58 -2.69
CA ASP A 86 9.10 15.81 -3.41
C ASP A 86 7.75 16.36 -2.92
N GLU A 87 6.72 15.53 -2.82
CA GLU A 87 5.41 15.97 -2.32
C GLU A 87 5.45 16.47 -0.88
N MET A 88 6.22 15.83 0.01
CA MET A 88 6.39 16.29 1.39
C MET A 88 7.07 17.65 1.44
N PHE A 89 8.07 17.86 0.60
CA PHE A 89 8.77 19.14 0.54
C PHE A 89 7.92 20.25 -0.10
N GLU A 90 7.40 20.03 -1.29
CA GLU A 90 6.68 21.05 -2.06
C GLU A 90 5.35 21.46 -1.42
N LYS A 91 4.60 20.48 -0.92
CA LYS A 91 3.23 20.69 -0.41
C LYS A 91 3.21 21.02 1.09
N PHE A 92 4.12 20.43 1.86
CA PHE A 92 4.08 20.53 3.33
C PHE A 92 5.31 21.20 3.93
N GLY A 93 6.34 21.56 3.13
CA GLY A 93 7.59 22.14 3.61
C GLY A 93 8.37 21.20 4.54
N LEU A 94 8.25 19.89 4.35
CA LEU A 94 8.89 18.87 5.17
C LEU A 94 10.02 18.18 4.41
N SER A 95 11.25 18.30 4.91
CA SER A 95 12.43 17.71 4.28
C SER A 95 12.65 16.28 4.80
N PHE A 96 12.20 15.30 4.04
CA PHE A 96 12.45 13.89 4.31
C PHE A 96 13.75 13.44 3.64
N THR A 97 14.51 12.60 4.32
CA THR A 97 15.73 11.99 3.82
C THR A 97 15.39 10.64 3.17
N LEU A 98 15.82 10.43 1.92
CA LEU A 98 15.71 9.11 1.28
C LEU A 98 16.74 8.15 1.88
N PHE A 99 16.29 7.02 2.35
CA PHE A 99 17.18 5.97 2.86
C PHE A 99 18.05 5.39 1.73
N SER A 100 19.37 5.50 1.87
CA SER A 100 20.36 4.96 0.94
C SER A 100 21.48 4.22 1.68
N ARG A 101 22.32 3.50 0.95
CA ARG A 101 23.51 2.84 1.51
C ARG A 101 24.53 3.84 2.06
N GLU A 102 24.68 4.98 1.41
CA GLU A 102 25.58 6.05 1.82
C GLU A 102 25.25 6.55 3.22
N GLN A 103 23.97 6.59 3.60
CA GLN A 103 23.55 6.99 4.94
C GLN A 103 23.88 5.94 5.99
N VAL A 104 23.92 4.65 5.63
CA VAL A 104 24.40 3.61 6.55
C VAL A 104 25.87 3.80 6.86
N GLU A 105 26.67 4.17 5.83
CA GLU A 105 28.12 4.41 5.97
C GLU A 105 28.42 5.74 6.68
N ALA A 106 27.58 6.78 6.47
CA ALA A 106 27.72 8.09 7.07
C ALA A 106 27.12 8.20 8.48
N SER A 107 26.39 7.19 8.94
CA SER A 107 25.71 7.20 10.24
C SER A 107 26.71 7.27 11.40
N ARG A 108 26.52 8.23 12.30
CA ARG A 108 27.39 8.42 13.48
C ARG A 108 27.19 7.35 14.54
N SER A 109 25.96 6.88 14.71
CA SER A 109 25.62 5.78 15.63
C SER A 109 25.89 4.39 15.02
N GLY A 110 26.15 4.30 13.70
CA GLY A 110 26.14 3.08 12.93
C GLY A 110 24.72 2.59 12.56
N ASN A 111 23.69 3.37 12.98
CA ASN A 111 22.28 3.07 12.71
C ASN A 111 21.56 4.34 12.18
N PRO A 112 21.42 4.51 10.87
CA PRO A 112 20.77 5.69 10.30
C PRO A 112 19.29 5.83 10.75
N PHE A 113 18.64 4.72 11.16
CA PHE A 113 17.29 4.77 11.69
C PHE A 113 17.19 5.39 13.09
N GLU A 114 18.29 5.61 13.78
CA GLU A 114 18.35 6.38 15.05
C GLU A 114 18.75 7.84 14.82
N ASP A 115 19.59 8.09 13.79
CA ASP A 115 20.18 9.41 13.54
C ASP A 115 19.23 10.35 12.79
N ILE A 116 18.27 9.82 12.00
CA ILE A 116 17.41 10.60 11.09
C ILE A 116 15.98 10.58 11.59
N ASP A 117 15.41 11.77 11.81
CA ASP A 117 14.04 11.92 12.34
C ASP A 117 12.95 11.79 11.26
N LEU A 118 13.18 12.28 10.03
CA LEU A 118 12.24 12.23 8.92
C LEU A 118 12.85 11.43 7.77
N MET A 119 12.33 10.23 7.50
CA MET A 119 12.92 9.31 6.52
C MET A 119 11.87 8.70 5.59
N VAL A 120 12.24 8.51 4.31
CA VAL A 120 11.51 7.69 3.35
C VAL A 120 12.37 6.48 2.97
N ALA A 121 11.82 5.27 3.02
CA ALA A 121 12.53 4.03 2.72
C ALA A 121 11.72 3.12 1.78
N ARG A 122 12.46 2.27 1.04
CA ARG A 122 11.85 1.31 0.09
C ARG A 122 11.43 0.04 0.82
N VAL A 123 10.17 -0.35 0.69
CA VAL A 123 9.63 -1.58 1.31
C VAL A 123 10.42 -2.82 0.90
N ASP A 124 10.83 -2.93 -0.37
CA ASP A 124 11.56 -4.09 -0.87
C ASP A 124 12.99 -4.17 -0.32
N GLN A 125 13.62 -3.02 -0.09
CA GLN A 125 14.95 -2.95 0.51
C GLN A 125 14.92 -3.41 1.97
N LEU A 126 13.96 -2.91 2.75
CA LEU A 126 13.81 -3.27 4.16
C LEU A 126 13.36 -4.72 4.34
N SER A 127 12.44 -5.22 3.49
CA SER A 127 11.92 -6.58 3.63
C SER A 127 12.90 -7.69 3.27
N ARG A 128 13.93 -7.39 2.46
CA ARG A 128 14.91 -8.40 1.96
C ARG A 128 16.22 -8.41 2.73
N ASN A 129 16.50 -7.38 3.53
CA ASN A 129 17.78 -7.21 4.20
C ASN A 129 17.60 -7.35 5.73
N GLU A 130 18.11 -8.46 6.28
CA GLU A 130 18.01 -8.79 7.69
C GLU A 130 18.81 -7.81 8.57
N ASP A 131 20.01 -7.38 8.12
CA ASP A 131 20.84 -6.41 8.86
C ASP A 131 20.10 -5.07 9.03
N LEU A 132 19.36 -4.63 8.01
CA LEU A 132 18.54 -3.42 8.10
C LEU A 132 17.35 -3.60 9.06
N GLN A 133 16.74 -4.78 9.10
CA GLN A 133 15.67 -5.09 10.03
C GLN A 133 16.17 -5.12 11.48
N ASP A 134 17.38 -5.63 11.72
CA ASP A 134 18.00 -5.61 13.04
C ASP A 134 18.29 -4.18 13.50
N LYS A 135 18.78 -3.32 12.63
CA LYS A 135 18.93 -1.89 12.91
C LYS A 135 17.59 -1.20 13.17
N LEU A 136 16.55 -1.53 12.38
CA LEU A 136 15.20 -1.03 12.61
C LEU A 136 14.63 -1.42 13.97
N ARG A 137 14.86 -2.66 14.43
CA ARG A 137 14.40 -3.14 15.75
C ARG A 137 14.93 -2.30 16.91
N LEU A 138 16.11 -1.73 16.76
CA LEU A 138 16.73 -0.87 17.77
C LEU A 138 16.16 0.56 17.75
N SER A 139 15.54 0.97 16.66
CA SER A 139 14.96 2.30 16.52
C SER A 139 13.54 2.39 17.08
N ARG A 140 13.07 3.62 17.32
CA ARG A 140 11.69 3.93 17.72
C ARG A 140 11.17 5.08 16.87
N TRP A 141 9.92 4.95 16.47
CA TRP A 141 9.25 5.93 15.61
C TRP A 141 7.95 6.39 16.24
N ASP A 142 7.63 7.67 16.10
CA ASP A 142 6.33 8.18 16.57
C ASP A 142 5.23 7.83 15.57
N LEU A 143 5.54 7.93 14.26
CA LEU A 143 4.63 7.54 13.19
C LEU A 143 5.37 6.75 12.11
N ILE A 144 4.79 5.63 11.71
CA ILE A 144 5.17 4.94 10.47
C ILE A 144 3.98 4.93 9.51
N VAL A 145 4.22 5.39 8.28
CA VAL A 145 3.26 5.35 7.17
C VAL A 145 3.73 4.30 6.17
N VAL A 146 2.88 3.35 5.80
CA VAL A 146 3.19 2.37 4.76
C VAL A 146 2.26 2.59 3.57
N ASP A 147 2.84 2.95 2.43
CA ASP A 147 2.11 3.09 1.18
C ASP A 147 2.04 1.77 0.42
N GLU A 148 0.96 1.57 -0.34
CA GLU A 148 0.62 0.31 -1.01
C GLU A 148 0.68 -0.89 -0.05
N ALA A 149 0.12 -0.69 1.14
CA ALA A 149 0.21 -1.62 2.26
C ALA A 149 -0.40 -3.01 1.98
N HIS A 150 -1.23 -3.17 0.94
CA HIS A 150 -1.70 -4.48 0.47
C HIS A 150 -0.55 -5.43 0.09
N LYS A 151 0.65 -4.90 -0.16
CA LYS A 151 1.86 -5.70 -0.40
C LYS A 151 2.39 -6.39 0.86
N LEU A 152 1.98 -5.95 2.06
CA LEU A 152 2.27 -6.61 3.33
C LEU A 152 1.29 -7.78 3.54
N SER A 153 1.36 -8.78 2.68
CA SER A 153 0.38 -9.86 2.61
C SER A 153 0.87 -11.14 3.27
N ALA A 154 -0.06 -11.83 3.92
CA ALA A 154 0.07 -13.21 4.35
C ALA A 154 -1.15 -14.00 3.87
N SER A 155 -1.07 -15.33 3.86
CA SER A 155 -2.17 -16.18 3.45
C SER A 155 -2.19 -17.47 4.26
N TYR A 156 -3.36 -18.08 4.36
CA TYR A 156 -3.47 -19.42 4.92
C TYR A 156 -3.23 -20.50 3.88
N PHE A 157 -2.44 -21.48 4.24
CA PHE A 157 -2.30 -22.73 3.51
C PHE A 157 -2.67 -23.88 4.47
N GLY A 158 -3.89 -24.39 4.33
CA GLY A 158 -4.47 -25.29 5.33
C GLY A 158 -4.61 -24.58 6.68
N ASN A 159 -3.96 -25.12 7.73
CA ASN A 159 -3.96 -24.53 9.08
C ASN A 159 -2.70 -23.72 9.37
N LYS A 160 -1.80 -23.55 8.41
CA LYS A 160 -0.55 -22.77 8.60
C LYS A 160 -0.66 -21.41 7.92
N VAL A 161 -0.18 -20.39 8.62
CA VAL A 161 -0.02 -19.05 8.06
C VAL A 161 1.28 -18.99 7.28
N ASN A 162 1.19 -18.64 6.00
CA ASN A 162 2.35 -18.35 5.16
C ASN A 162 2.56 -16.83 5.15
N LYS A 163 3.55 -16.36 5.93
CA LYS A 163 3.92 -14.95 6.03
C LYS A 163 4.99 -14.61 4.97
N THR A 164 4.68 -13.65 4.12
CA THR A 164 5.73 -13.11 3.21
C THR A 164 6.77 -12.31 3.99
N LYS A 165 7.96 -12.11 3.43
CA LYS A 165 8.99 -11.23 4.04
C LYS A 165 8.48 -9.80 4.27
N ARG A 166 7.60 -9.30 3.39
CA ARG A 166 6.97 -7.99 3.55
C ARG A 166 5.97 -7.97 4.72
N PHE A 167 5.20 -9.04 4.93
CA PHE A 167 4.31 -9.14 6.08
C PHE A 167 5.08 -9.13 7.40
N GLN A 168 6.18 -9.90 7.48
CA GLN A 168 7.08 -9.92 8.64
C GLN A 168 7.70 -8.54 8.90
N LEU A 169 8.06 -7.80 7.84
CA LEU A 169 8.44 -6.38 7.96
C LEU A 169 7.29 -5.55 8.54
N GLY A 170 6.04 -5.75 8.09
CA GLY A 170 4.87 -5.05 8.61
C GLY A 170 4.68 -5.28 10.12
N GLU A 171 4.84 -6.51 10.59
CA GLU A 171 4.82 -6.84 12.02
C GLU A 171 5.93 -6.10 12.78
N LEU A 172 7.15 -6.09 12.25
CA LEU A 172 8.26 -5.35 12.82
C LEU A 172 7.95 -3.85 12.91
N LEU A 173 7.53 -3.23 11.81
CA LEU A 173 7.20 -1.80 11.76
C LEU A 173 6.11 -1.44 12.77
N GLY A 174 5.06 -2.26 12.86
CA GLY A 174 3.99 -2.09 13.84
C GLY A 174 4.46 -2.16 15.30
N SER A 175 5.52 -2.94 15.59
CA SER A 175 6.05 -3.11 16.95
C SER A 175 6.96 -1.98 17.41
N ILE A 176 7.56 -1.22 16.49
CA ILE A 176 8.55 -0.16 16.79
C ILE A 176 7.97 1.26 16.69
N THR A 177 6.67 1.38 16.41
CA THR A 177 6.00 2.68 16.25
C THR A 177 4.82 2.84 17.19
N ARG A 178 4.58 4.09 17.60
CA ARG A 178 3.37 4.47 18.35
C ARG A 178 2.17 4.58 17.42
N HIS A 179 2.26 5.37 16.35
CA HIS A 179 1.22 5.52 15.34
C HIS A 179 1.57 4.72 14.09
N PHE A 180 0.61 3.96 13.58
CA PHE A 180 0.81 3.11 12.40
C PHE A 180 -0.31 3.32 11.38
N LEU A 181 0.03 3.95 10.26
CA LEU A 181 -0.89 4.24 9.16
C LEU A 181 -0.57 3.35 7.96
N LEU A 182 -1.50 2.49 7.60
CA LEU A 182 -1.45 1.67 6.40
C LEU A 182 -2.31 2.31 5.30
N MET A 183 -1.73 2.55 4.12
CA MET A 183 -2.44 3.16 2.99
C MET A 183 -2.53 2.18 1.83
N THR A 184 -3.71 1.98 1.30
CA THR A 184 -3.93 1.14 0.12
C THR A 184 -5.25 1.47 -0.55
N ALA A 185 -5.38 1.23 -1.84
CA ALA A 185 -6.67 1.28 -2.52
C ALA A 185 -7.40 -0.07 -2.52
N THR A 186 -6.69 -1.15 -2.20
CA THR A 186 -7.19 -2.52 -2.27
C THR A 186 -6.86 -3.28 -0.98
N PRO A 187 -7.55 -3.00 0.14
CA PRO A 187 -7.27 -3.65 1.42
C PRO A 187 -7.63 -5.13 1.44
N HIS A 188 -8.47 -5.57 0.51
CA HIS A 188 -9.06 -6.91 0.45
C HIS A 188 -8.84 -7.55 -0.92
N ASN A 189 -8.32 -8.77 -0.94
CA ASN A 189 -8.09 -9.57 -2.16
C ASN A 189 -9.25 -10.54 -2.50
N GLY A 190 -10.39 -10.41 -1.82
CA GLY A 190 -11.56 -11.28 -1.95
C GLY A 190 -11.61 -12.45 -0.95
N LYS A 191 -10.53 -12.68 -0.19
CA LYS A 191 -10.50 -13.71 0.86
C LYS A 191 -10.52 -13.08 2.24
N GLU A 192 -11.55 -13.35 3.01
CA GLU A 192 -11.73 -12.80 4.36
C GLU A 192 -10.55 -13.17 5.28
N GLU A 193 -10.07 -14.39 5.21
CA GLU A 193 -8.93 -14.86 6.01
C GLU A 193 -7.65 -14.04 5.78
N ASP A 194 -7.35 -13.69 4.53
CA ASP A 194 -6.17 -12.89 4.18
C ASP A 194 -6.35 -11.43 4.64
N PHE A 195 -7.57 -10.91 4.59
CA PHE A 195 -7.90 -9.59 5.13
C PHE A 195 -7.74 -9.54 6.64
N GLN A 196 -8.17 -10.56 7.37
CA GLN A 196 -7.97 -10.65 8.81
C GLN A 196 -6.47 -10.66 9.17
N LEU A 197 -5.65 -11.41 8.42
CA LEU A 197 -4.20 -11.37 8.59
C LEU A 197 -3.63 -9.97 8.33
N PHE A 198 -4.10 -9.26 7.31
CA PHE A 198 -3.69 -7.89 7.05
C PHE A 198 -4.07 -6.95 8.21
N MET A 199 -5.29 -7.05 8.73
CA MET A 199 -5.75 -6.25 9.86
C MET A 199 -5.00 -6.58 11.17
N SER A 200 -4.48 -7.79 11.32
CA SER A 200 -3.65 -8.17 12.49
C SER A 200 -2.35 -7.38 12.60
N LEU A 201 -1.90 -6.71 11.53
CA LEU A 201 -0.78 -5.76 11.59
C LEU A 201 -1.09 -4.52 12.46
N LEU A 202 -2.37 -4.17 12.60
CA LEU A 202 -2.83 -3.07 13.45
C LEU A 202 -3.17 -3.54 14.85
N ASP A 203 -3.86 -4.65 14.97
CA ASP A 203 -4.33 -5.22 16.24
C ASP A 203 -4.30 -6.75 16.16
N SER A 204 -3.21 -7.34 16.65
CA SER A 204 -2.99 -8.79 16.62
C SER A 204 -3.97 -9.56 17.53
N ASP A 205 -4.42 -8.94 18.60
CA ASP A 205 -5.28 -9.59 19.59
C ASP A 205 -6.72 -9.70 19.08
N ARG A 206 -7.20 -8.65 18.42
CA ARG A 206 -8.54 -8.59 17.83
C ARG A 206 -8.70 -9.47 16.60
N PHE A 207 -7.63 -9.62 15.80
CA PHE A 207 -7.63 -10.39 14.55
C PHE A 207 -6.82 -11.68 14.68
N PHE A 208 -6.83 -12.28 15.88
CA PHE A 208 -6.14 -13.53 16.14
C PHE A 208 -6.95 -14.75 15.70
N GLY A 209 -6.29 -15.67 15.00
CA GLY A 209 -6.84 -16.97 14.66
C GLY A 209 -7.57 -17.05 13.32
N LYS A 210 -7.95 -18.27 12.96
CA LYS A 210 -8.72 -18.57 11.75
C LYS A 210 -10.20 -18.48 12.09
N PHE A 211 -10.91 -17.51 11.53
CA PHE A 211 -12.37 -17.45 11.67
C PHE A 211 -13.01 -18.63 10.92
N ARG A 212 -13.81 -19.41 11.62
CA ARG A 212 -14.67 -20.40 11.00
C ARG A 212 -15.79 -19.69 10.23
N ASP A 213 -16.10 -20.19 9.04
CA ASP A 213 -17.14 -19.64 8.17
C ASP A 213 -18.40 -19.25 8.97
N GLY A 214 -18.77 -17.97 8.87
CA GLY A 214 -20.05 -17.42 9.34
C GLY A 214 -20.13 -16.97 10.81
N ALA A 215 -19.08 -17.12 11.64
CA ALA A 215 -19.26 -16.92 13.09
C ALA A 215 -19.14 -15.46 13.56
N HIS A 216 -18.28 -14.61 13.00
CA HIS A 216 -18.21 -13.17 13.35
C HIS A 216 -17.56 -12.35 12.23
N LYS A 217 -18.30 -11.40 11.66
CA LYS A 217 -17.69 -10.25 10.99
C LYS A 217 -17.15 -9.32 12.08
N VAL A 218 -15.84 -9.19 12.18
CA VAL A 218 -15.24 -8.20 13.06
C VAL A 218 -15.53 -6.83 12.49
N ASP A 219 -16.13 -5.95 13.28
CA ASP A 219 -16.31 -4.55 12.90
C ASP A 219 -14.93 -3.90 12.80
N VAL A 220 -14.64 -3.27 11.67
CA VAL A 220 -13.36 -2.60 11.38
C VAL A 220 -13.53 -1.09 11.17
N THR A 221 -14.71 -0.54 11.43
CA THR A 221 -15.05 0.87 11.17
C THR A 221 -14.20 1.84 12.00
N ASP A 222 -13.73 1.39 13.15
CA ASP A 222 -12.81 2.14 14.01
C ASP A 222 -11.34 2.07 13.55
N LEU A 223 -10.98 1.08 12.73
CA LEU A 223 -9.61 0.83 12.26
C LEU A 223 -9.42 1.14 10.78
N MET A 224 -10.48 1.32 10.01
CA MET A 224 -10.38 1.50 8.57
C MET A 224 -11.42 2.50 8.07
N ARG A 225 -10.99 3.35 7.13
CA ARG A 225 -11.87 4.15 6.28
C ARG A 225 -11.70 3.72 4.84
N ARG A 226 -12.83 3.65 4.14
CA ARG A 226 -12.87 3.45 2.70
C ARG A 226 -13.90 4.38 2.08
N THR A 227 -13.45 5.31 1.28
CA THR A 227 -14.30 6.21 0.48
C THR A 227 -14.10 5.91 -0.99
N VAL A 228 -15.19 5.67 -1.70
CA VAL A 228 -15.18 5.43 -3.14
C VAL A 228 -15.31 6.75 -3.91
N LYS A 229 -14.81 6.80 -5.15
CA LYS A 229 -14.81 8.02 -5.96
C LYS A 229 -16.21 8.61 -6.17
N GLU A 230 -17.22 7.77 -6.24
CA GLU A 230 -18.60 8.15 -6.44
C GLU A 230 -19.19 8.96 -5.27
N GLU A 231 -18.62 8.83 -4.08
CA GLU A 231 -19.02 9.53 -2.84
C GLU A 231 -18.22 10.82 -2.59
N MET A 232 -17.17 11.06 -3.37
CA MET A 232 -16.32 12.24 -3.16
C MET A 232 -16.96 13.50 -3.73
N LEU A 233 -17.12 14.50 -2.86
CA LEU A 233 -17.77 15.77 -3.19
C LEU A 233 -16.76 16.92 -3.09
N ARG A 234 -17.04 17.99 -3.83
CA ARG A 234 -16.44 19.32 -3.66
C ARG A 234 -17.15 20.07 -2.53
N PHE A 235 -16.63 21.23 -2.14
CA PHE A 235 -17.24 22.07 -1.10
C PHE A 235 -18.62 22.62 -1.49
N ASP A 236 -18.90 22.75 -2.77
CA ASP A 236 -20.20 23.15 -3.28
C ASP A 236 -21.23 22.01 -3.35
N GLY A 237 -20.86 20.80 -2.91
CA GLY A 237 -21.69 19.60 -2.93
C GLY A 237 -21.75 18.89 -4.28
N THR A 238 -21.05 19.38 -5.32
CA THR A 238 -20.96 18.70 -6.60
C THR A 238 -20.03 17.50 -6.54
N LYS A 239 -20.28 16.46 -7.36
CA LYS A 239 -19.42 15.28 -7.44
C LYS A 239 -18.03 15.65 -7.94
N LEU A 240 -17.00 15.14 -7.28
CA LEU A 240 -15.61 15.34 -7.68
C LEU A 240 -15.25 14.54 -8.93
N PHE A 241 -15.81 13.34 -9.07
CA PHE A 241 -15.59 12.44 -10.19
C PHE A 241 -16.92 12.15 -10.91
N PRO A 242 -16.89 11.93 -12.24
CA PRO A 242 -18.07 11.47 -12.97
C PRO A 242 -18.46 10.05 -12.53
N ASP A 243 -19.72 9.69 -12.75
CA ASP A 243 -20.21 8.36 -12.47
C ASP A 243 -19.45 7.32 -13.30
N ARG A 244 -18.99 6.26 -12.66
CA ARG A 244 -18.31 5.17 -13.32
C ARG A 244 -19.33 4.33 -14.08
N ARG A 245 -19.16 4.22 -15.40
CA ARG A 245 -19.96 3.35 -16.26
C ARG A 245 -19.09 2.22 -16.78
N ALA A 246 -19.33 1.00 -16.35
CA ALA A 246 -18.71 -0.19 -16.93
C ALA A 246 -19.50 -0.56 -18.20
N ILE A 247 -18.86 -0.48 -19.34
CA ILE A 247 -19.43 -0.88 -20.63
C ILE A 247 -18.67 -2.13 -21.10
N THR A 248 -19.36 -3.22 -21.30
CA THR A 248 -18.79 -4.40 -21.94
C THR A 248 -18.95 -4.21 -23.44
N ALA A 249 -17.87 -3.89 -24.14
CA ALA A 249 -17.84 -3.87 -25.58
C ALA A 249 -17.69 -5.32 -26.08
N ASN A 250 -18.75 -5.90 -26.61
CA ASN A 250 -18.68 -7.17 -27.29
C ASN A 250 -18.16 -6.95 -28.72
N TYR A 251 -17.14 -7.69 -29.10
CA TYR A 251 -16.67 -7.76 -30.48
C TYR A 251 -16.62 -9.21 -30.95
N THR A 252 -16.83 -9.44 -32.21
CA THR A 252 -16.67 -10.75 -32.84
C THR A 252 -15.30 -10.79 -33.52
N LEU A 253 -14.54 -11.85 -33.22
CA LEU A 253 -13.28 -12.08 -33.89
C LEU A 253 -13.50 -12.28 -35.39
N SER A 254 -12.64 -11.72 -36.23
CA SER A 254 -12.58 -12.08 -37.63
C SER A 254 -12.23 -13.57 -37.81
N ALA A 255 -12.52 -14.16 -38.97
CA ALA A 255 -12.20 -15.57 -39.20
C ALA A 255 -10.70 -15.88 -39.03
N ALA A 256 -9.81 -14.96 -39.40
CA ALA A 256 -8.37 -15.08 -39.20
C ALA A 256 -7.97 -15.05 -37.73
N GLU A 257 -8.52 -14.12 -36.96
CA GLU A 257 -8.27 -14.02 -35.51
C GLU A 257 -8.82 -15.24 -34.76
N ALA A 258 -10.02 -15.72 -35.11
CA ALA A 258 -10.59 -16.92 -34.52
C ALA A 258 -9.73 -18.16 -34.79
N SER A 259 -9.21 -18.29 -36.03
CA SER A 259 -8.30 -19.38 -36.39
C SER A 259 -6.99 -19.31 -35.62
N LEU A 260 -6.39 -18.13 -35.49
CA LEU A 260 -5.18 -17.90 -34.69
C LEU A 260 -5.42 -18.22 -33.21
N TYR A 261 -6.54 -17.77 -32.67
CA TYR A 261 -6.88 -18.02 -31.27
C TYR A 261 -7.05 -19.52 -30.97
N ALA A 262 -7.70 -20.26 -31.87
CA ALA A 262 -7.85 -21.69 -31.77
C ALA A 262 -6.48 -22.40 -31.83
N ALA A 263 -5.66 -22.06 -32.84
CA ALA A 263 -4.34 -22.67 -33.02
C ALA A 263 -3.41 -22.44 -31.80
N VAL A 264 -3.37 -21.22 -31.26
CA VAL A 264 -2.57 -20.91 -30.06
C VAL A 264 -3.12 -21.63 -28.83
N THR A 265 -4.45 -21.72 -28.70
CA THR A 265 -5.06 -22.41 -27.57
C THR A 265 -4.74 -23.91 -27.59
N ASP A 266 -4.78 -24.54 -28.76
CA ASP A 266 -4.43 -25.97 -28.90
C ASP A 266 -2.94 -26.20 -28.66
N TYR A 267 -2.06 -25.31 -29.19
CA TYR A 267 -0.62 -25.36 -28.89
C TYR A 267 -0.34 -25.26 -27.38
N VAL A 268 -0.98 -24.30 -26.69
CA VAL A 268 -0.82 -24.13 -25.23
C VAL A 268 -1.29 -25.39 -24.48
N LYS A 269 -2.40 -26.01 -24.88
CA LYS A 269 -2.89 -27.26 -24.26
C LYS A 269 -1.90 -28.41 -24.47
N GLU A 270 -1.39 -28.60 -25.69
CA GLU A 270 -0.42 -29.66 -26.02
C GLU A 270 0.88 -29.49 -25.22
N GLU A 271 1.42 -28.29 -25.19
CA GLU A 271 2.67 -28.00 -24.47
C GLU A 271 2.51 -28.04 -22.95
N MET A 272 1.34 -27.66 -22.40
CA MET A 272 1.05 -27.88 -20.99
C MET A 272 1.01 -29.37 -20.63
N ASN A 273 0.38 -30.18 -21.46
CA ASN A 273 0.34 -31.63 -21.27
C ASN A 273 1.73 -32.28 -21.39
N ARG A 274 2.64 -31.71 -22.22
CA ARG A 274 4.06 -32.11 -22.28
C ARG A 274 4.83 -31.64 -21.05
N ALA A 275 4.58 -30.42 -20.60
CA ALA A 275 5.23 -29.86 -19.42
C ALA A 275 4.87 -30.62 -18.14
N ASP A 276 3.67 -31.19 -18.06
CA ASP A 276 3.24 -32.03 -16.93
C ASP A 276 4.10 -33.30 -16.75
N LYS A 277 4.79 -33.72 -17.79
CA LYS A 277 5.72 -34.88 -17.77
C LYS A 277 7.16 -34.48 -17.42
N LEU A 278 7.45 -33.18 -17.22
CA LEU A 278 8.77 -32.67 -16.87
C LEU A 278 8.95 -32.53 -15.37
N ASP A 279 10.20 -32.56 -14.90
CA ASP A 279 10.56 -32.37 -13.49
C ASP A 279 10.31 -30.92 -13.01
N GLY A 280 9.94 -30.78 -11.74
CA GLY A 280 9.33 -29.63 -11.05
C GLY A 280 9.75 -28.21 -11.48
N GLN A 281 11.06 -27.92 -11.63
CA GLN A 281 11.54 -26.55 -11.94
C GLN A 281 11.31 -26.18 -13.41
N ARG A 282 11.50 -27.11 -14.33
CA ARG A 282 11.25 -26.93 -15.77
C ARG A 282 9.77 -26.81 -16.07
N LYS A 283 8.94 -27.60 -15.39
CA LYS A 283 7.46 -27.52 -15.47
C LYS A 283 6.95 -26.10 -15.15
N GLY A 284 7.47 -25.48 -14.06
CA GLY A 284 7.08 -24.11 -13.66
C GLY A 284 7.44 -23.06 -14.71
N THR A 285 8.63 -23.14 -15.29
CA THR A 285 9.11 -22.19 -16.32
C THR A 285 8.30 -22.28 -17.60
N VAL A 286 8.03 -23.50 -18.09
CA VAL A 286 7.22 -23.74 -19.30
C VAL A 286 5.77 -23.29 -19.06
N GLY A 287 5.15 -23.65 -17.94
CA GLY A 287 3.80 -23.22 -17.59
C GLY A 287 3.65 -21.71 -17.52
N PHE A 288 4.65 -21.00 -16.97
CA PHE A 288 4.66 -19.53 -16.94
C PHE A 288 4.71 -18.92 -18.36
N ALA A 289 5.61 -19.45 -19.23
CA ALA A 289 5.76 -18.96 -20.60
C ALA A 289 4.46 -19.15 -21.41
N LEU A 290 3.83 -20.33 -21.29
CA LEU A 290 2.57 -20.64 -21.96
C LEU A 290 1.40 -19.75 -21.46
N THR A 291 1.34 -19.50 -20.15
CA THR A 291 0.33 -18.60 -19.58
C THR A 291 0.54 -17.15 -20.05
N ALA A 292 1.80 -16.70 -20.17
CA ALA A 292 2.13 -15.39 -20.71
C ALA A 292 1.73 -15.26 -22.18
N LEU A 293 1.96 -16.29 -23.00
CA LEU A 293 1.55 -16.33 -24.39
C LEU A 293 0.01 -16.23 -24.52
N GLN A 294 -0.73 -17.00 -23.74
CA GLN A 294 -2.20 -16.96 -23.75
C GLN A 294 -2.76 -15.60 -23.32
N ARG A 295 -2.17 -14.96 -22.31
CA ARG A 295 -2.56 -13.61 -21.87
C ARG A 295 -2.28 -12.56 -22.94
N ARG A 296 -1.16 -12.64 -23.64
CA ARG A 296 -0.83 -11.72 -24.73
C ARG A 296 -1.80 -11.89 -25.90
N LEU A 297 -2.15 -13.11 -26.26
CA LEU A 297 -3.15 -13.37 -27.28
C LEU A 297 -4.52 -12.76 -26.93
N ALA A 298 -4.92 -12.86 -25.66
CA ALA A 298 -6.17 -12.27 -25.19
C ALA A 298 -6.16 -10.74 -25.14
N SER A 299 -4.98 -10.12 -25.01
CA SER A 299 -4.84 -8.64 -24.97
C SER A 299 -4.64 -8.00 -26.33
N SER A 300 -3.91 -8.64 -27.24
CA SER A 300 -3.68 -8.16 -28.62
C SER A 300 -3.17 -9.26 -29.53
N PRO A 301 -3.93 -9.67 -30.55
CA PRO A 301 -3.47 -10.63 -31.57
C PRO A 301 -2.23 -10.16 -32.35
N GLU A 302 -2.05 -8.84 -32.52
CA GLU A 302 -0.90 -8.26 -33.23
C GLU A 302 0.44 -8.43 -32.51
N GLU A 303 0.44 -8.49 -31.15
CA GLU A 303 1.66 -8.67 -30.39
C GLU A 303 2.30 -10.05 -30.61
N ILE A 304 1.50 -11.07 -30.94
CA ILE A 304 2.02 -12.41 -31.19
C ILE A 304 2.75 -12.49 -32.53
N GLY A 305 2.27 -11.77 -33.54
CA GLY A 305 2.88 -11.69 -34.87
C GLY A 305 4.28 -11.05 -34.86
N ARG A 306 4.56 -10.15 -33.92
CA ARG A 306 5.87 -9.47 -33.77
C ARG A 306 6.90 -10.27 -32.97
N ALA A 307 6.49 -11.29 -32.23
CA ALA A 307 7.40 -12.12 -31.42
C ALA A 307 8.08 -13.25 -32.24
N HIS A 308 7.76 -13.40 -33.50
CA HIS A 308 8.27 -14.44 -34.40
C HIS A 308 9.04 -13.91 -35.63
N VAL A 309 9.48 -12.64 -35.60
CA VAL A 309 10.38 -12.08 -36.64
C VAL A 309 11.74 -11.78 -36.04
#